data_428f1c42247110d053ada9c0c76b68e7
#
_entry.id   428f1c42247110d053ada9c0c76b68e7
#
_cell.length_a   1.000
_cell.length_b   1.000
_cell.length_c   1.000
_cell.angle_alpha   90.00
_cell.angle_beta   90.00
_cell.angle_gamma   90.00
#
_symmetry.space_group_name_H-M   'P 1'
#
loop_
_entity.id
_entity.type
_entity.pdbx_description
1 polymer ?
#
loop_
_entity_poly.entity_id
_entity_poly.type
_entity_poly.pdbx_seq_one_letter_code
_entity_poly.pdbx_strand_id
1 'polypeptide(L)'
;MDKLKASTANLVILVAGVVMLIASFLDFNKFKYASLHTSYSAWSSHFFLIATIPALIGVVMAAQVAIEAFAPGVSLPDRLLGLSWTQIDLVLGFQATIMMLAFLIQDTKPLDKGIGLYLMLLAAIALLVGAVLRMQEQPSGSAPPAL
;
A
#
# COMPACT_ATOMS: atom_id res chain seq x y z
N MET A 1 -4.94 -21.39 6.86
CA MET A 1 -5.64 -21.19 5.59
C MET A 1 -7.06 -20.71 5.76
N ASP A 2 -7.79 -21.23 6.73
CA ASP A 2 -9.19 -20.84 6.97
C ASP A 2 -9.35 -19.38 7.36
N LYS A 3 -8.36 -18.80 8.05
CA LYS A 3 -8.34 -17.37 8.40
C LYS A 3 -8.21 -16.46 7.19
N LEU A 4 -7.46 -16.87 6.18
CA LEU A 4 -7.34 -16.13 4.91
C LEU A 4 -8.61 -16.20 4.08
N LYS A 5 -9.28 -17.36 4.08
CA LYS A 5 -10.56 -17.53 3.40
C LYS A 5 -11.70 -16.78 4.13
N ALA A 6 -11.58 -16.61 5.43
CA ALA A 6 -12.58 -15.92 6.24
C ALA A 6 -12.49 -14.38 6.10
N SER A 7 -11.34 -13.84 5.68
CA SER A 7 -11.14 -12.39 5.61
C SER A 7 -10.81 -11.95 4.19
N THR A 8 -11.81 -11.45 3.49
CA THR A 8 -11.64 -10.79 2.20
C THR A 8 -10.71 -9.58 2.29
N ALA A 9 -10.79 -8.85 3.39
CA ALA A 9 -9.95 -7.69 3.65
C ALA A 9 -8.47 -8.06 3.66
N ASN A 10 -8.09 -9.11 4.37
CA ASN A 10 -6.71 -9.57 4.44
C ASN A 10 -6.19 -9.99 3.06
N LEU A 11 -7.02 -10.68 2.28
CA LEU A 11 -6.67 -11.08 0.93
C LEU A 11 -6.43 -9.87 0.02
N VAL A 12 -7.31 -8.87 0.10
CA VAL A 12 -7.19 -7.63 -0.68
C VAL A 12 -5.89 -6.91 -0.33
N ILE A 13 -5.56 -6.78 0.96
CA ILE A 13 -4.32 -6.13 1.41
C ILE A 13 -3.09 -6.89 0.93
N LEU A 14 -3.08 -8.22 1.05
CA LEU A 14 -1.95 -9.04 0.58
C LEU A 14 -1.72 -8.89 -0.91
N VAL A 15 -2.76 -9.05 -1.70
CA VAL A 15 -2.67 -8.95 -3.16
C VAL A 15 -2.26 -7.54 -3.56
N ALA A 16 -2.87 -6.51 -2.97
CA ALA A 16 -2.55 -5.12 -3.27
C ALA A 16 -1.11 -4.78 -2.90
N GLY A 17 -0.62 -5.26 -1.76
CA GLY A 17 0.76 -5.05 -1.33
C GLY A 17 1.77 -5.71 -2.27
N VAL A 18 1.50 -6.94 -2.71
CA VAL A 18 2.34 -7.65 -3.69
C VAL A 18 2.34 -6.92 -5.04
N VAL A 19 1.16 -6.52 -5.51
CA VAL A 19 1.03 -5.76 -6.78
C VAL A 19 1.78 -4.43 -6.67
N MET A 20 1.66 -3.73 -5.55
CA MET A 20 2.38 -2.47 -5.34
C MET A 20 3.89 -2.67 -5.35
N LEU A 21 4.39 -3.74 -4.72
CA LEU A 21 5.81 -4.08 -4.73
C LEU A 21 6.31 -4.35 -6.14
N ILE A 22 5.60 -5.19 -6.90
CA ILE A 22 5.95 -5.49 -8.29
C ILE A 22 5.90 -4.22 -9.14
N ALA A 23 4.81 -3.45 -9.02
CA ALA A 23 4.63 -2.21 -9.77
C ALA A 23 5.71 -1.17 -9.46
N SER A 24 6.26 -1.18 -8.25
CA SER A 24 7.33 -0.24 -7.86
C SER A 24 8.63 -0.46 -8.64
N PHE A 25 8.86 -1.64 -9.18
CA PHE A 25 10.01 -1.95 -10.04
C PHE A 25 9.75 -1.67 -11.51
N LEU A 26 8.49 -1.45 -11.89
CA LEU A 26 8.14 -1.08 -13.25
C LEU A 26 8.44 0.40 -13.51
N ASP A 27 8.37 0.78 -14.78
CA ASP A 27 8.60 2.16 -15.19
C ASP A 27 7.60 3.10 -14.54
N PHE A 28 8.06 3.87 -13.57
CA PHE A 28 7.26 4.88 -12.88
C PHE A 28 7.11 6.15 -13.72
N ASN A 29 8.23 6.61 -14.26
CA ASN A 29 8.29 7.72 -15.22
C ASN A 29 9.22 7.38 -16.36
N LYS A 30 8.88 7.83 -17.56
CA LYS A 30 9.66 7.64 -18.77
C LYS A 30 10.09 8.99 -19.30
N PHE A 31 11.37 9.10 -19.61
CA PHE A 31 11.93 10.24 -20.29
C PHE A 31 12.12 9.91 -21.77
N LYS A 32 11.40 10.62 -22.63
CA LYS A 32 11.54 10.49 -24.07
C LYS A 32 11.99 11.83 -24.65
N TYR A 33 13.26 11.95 -24.92
CA TYR A 33 13.78 13.12 -25.62
C TYR A 33 14.71 12.64 -26.74
N ALA A 34 14.32 12.95 -27.98
CA ALA A 34 15.03 12.51 -29.17
C ALA A 34 15.23 10.98 -29.22
N SER A 35 16.49 10.51 -29.28
CA SER A 35 16.81 9.09 -29.28
C SER A 35 17.09 8.50 -27.90
N LEU A 36 16.98 9.29 -26.84
CA LEU A 36 17.27 8.86 -25.48
C LEU A 36 15.99 8.42 -24.77
N HIS A 37 15.92 7.13 -24.44
CA HIS A 37 14.85 6.55 -23.64
C HIS A 37 15.41 6.18 -22.27
N THR A 38 15.01 6.89 -21.25
CA THR A 38 15.38 6.57 -19.87
C THR A 38 14.11 6.35 -19.05
N SER A 39 14.04 5.24 -18.33
CA SER A 39 12.94 4.95 -17.43
C SER A 39 13.42 5.00 -15.98
N TYR A 40 12.57 5.48 -15.10
CA TYR A 40 12.82 5.56 -13.68
C TYR A 40 11.79 4.73 -12.92
N SER A 41 12.25 3.84 -12.06
CA SER A 41 11.37 3.11 -11.15
C SER A 41 11.06 3.95 -9.91
N ALA A 42 10.12 3.48 -9.11
CA ALA A 42 9.78 4.11 -7.83
C ALA A 42 10.96 4.15 -6.84
N TRP A 43 11.97 3.32 -7.06
CA TRP A 43 13.16 3.23 -6.21
C TRP A 43 14.30 4.17 -6.62
N SER A 44 14.10 4.96 -7.68
CA SER A 44 15.13 5.90 -8.09
C SER A 44 15.27 7.04 -7.07
N SER A 45 16.49 7.54 -6.91
CA SER A 45 16.78 8.60 -5.95
C SER A 45 15.97 9.87 -6.15
N HIS A 46 15.52 10.12 -7.38
CA HIS A 46 14.72 11.29 -7.73
C HIS A 46 13.29 11.23 -7.14
N PHE A 47 12.78 10.02 -6.88
CA PHE A 47 11.40 9.82 -6.41
C PHE A 47 11.34 9.14 -5.04
N PHE A 48 12.47 9.12 -4.32
CA PHE A 48 12.61 8.37 -3.08
C PHE A 48 11.48 8.66 -2.08
N LEU A 49 11.20 9.93 -1.80
CA LEU A 49 10.18 10.28 -0.81
C LEU A 49 8.75 10.07 -1.31
N ILE A 50 8.52 10.28 -2.60
CA ILE A 50 7.16 10.33 -3.14
C ILE A 50 6.67 8.94 -3.60
N ALA A 51 7.57 8.14 -4.15
CA ALA A 51 7.20 6.86 -4.74
C ALA A 51 7.66 5.66 -3.91
N THR A 52 8.83 5.75 -3.28
CA THR A 52 9.36 4.67 -2.44
C THR A 52 8.53 4.50 -1.17
N ILE A 53 8.06 5.58 -0.55
CA ILE A 53 7.26 5.51 0.67
C ILE A 53 5.94 4.73 0.44
N PRO A 54 5.13 5.00 -0.57
CA PRO A 54 3.96 4.16 -0.85
C PRO A 54 4.29 2.69 -1.09
N ALA A 55 5.38 2.38 -1.78
CA ALA A 55 5.83 1.00 -1.97
C ALA A 55 6.17 0.32 -0.63
N LEU A 56 6.87 1.02 0.25
CA LEU A 56 7.18 0.52 1.60
C LEU A 56 5.91 0.33 2.43
N ILE A 57 4.96 1.23 2.33
CA ILE A 57 3.65 1.10 3.00
C ILE A 57 2.96 -0.19 2.55
N GLY A 58 2.93 -0.46 1.25
CA GLY A 58 2.35 -1.69 0.72
C GLY A 58 3.03 -2.95 1.27
N VAL A 59 4.37 -2.94 1.33
CA VAL A 59 5.15 -4.04 1.91
C VAL A 59 4.83 -4.23 3.39
N VAL A 60 4.79 -3.16 4.17
CA VAL A 60 4.52 -3.22 5.61
C VAL A 60 3.11 -3.77 5.87
N MET A 61 2.10 -3.28 5.17
CA MET A 61 0.73 -3.76 5.32
C MET A 61 0.59 -5.23 4.92
N ALA A 62 1.19 -5.62 3.79
CA ALA A 62 1.16 -7.02 3.34
C ALA A 62 1.93 -7.94 4.31
N ALA A 63 3.09 -7.51 4.79
CA ALA A 63 3.87 -8.28 5.76
C ALA A 63 3.11 -8.48 7.07
N GLN A 64 2.48 -7.46 7.58
CA GLN A 64 1.65 -7.53 8.79
C GLN A 64 0.54 -8.57 8.62
N VAL A 65 -0.24 -8.48 7.55
CA VAL A 65 -1.32 -9.42 7.27
C VAL A 65 -0.78 -10.84 7.06
N ALA A 66 0.37 -10.98 6.39
CA ALA A 66 1.01 -12.29 6.21
C ALA A 66 1.45 -12.90 7.55
N ILE A 67 2.01 -12.11 8.45
CA ILE A 67 2.40 -12.59 9.79
C ILE A 67 1.16 -13.05 10.56
N GLU A 68 0.08 -12.26 10.56
CA GLU A 68 -1.15 -12.64 11.23
C GLU A 68 -1.76 -13.93 10.68
N ALA A 69 -1.67 -14.14 9.36
CA ALA A 69 -2.28 -15.28 8.69
C ALA A 69 -1.44 -16.55 8.73
N PHE A 70 -0.12 -16.44 8.59
CA PHE A 70 0.78 -17.57 8.36
C PHE A 70 1.74 -17.86 9.52
N ALA A 71 1.88 -16.93 10.46
CA ALA A 71 2.81 -17.09 11.57
C ALA A 71 2.08 -16.92 12.92
N PRO A 72 1.20 -17.86 13.30
CA PRO A 72 0.43 -17.76 14.53
C PRO A 72 1.29 -17.79 15.81
N GLY A 73 2.55 -18.24 15.69
CA GLY A 73 3.49 -18.22 16.81
C GLY A 73 4.13 -16.84 17.06
N VAL A 74 3.97 -15.90 16.13
CA VAL A 74 4.46 -14.54 16.29
C VAL A 74 3.32 -13.65 16.72
N SER A 75 3.39 -13.16 17.95
CA SER A 75 2.38 -12.22 18.46
C SER A 75 2.79 -10.79 18.12
N LEU A 76 1.97 -10.11 17.32
CA LEU A 76 2.09 -8.68 17.16
C LEU A 76 1.55 -7.97 18.40
N PRO A 77 2.13 -6.85 18.83
CA PRO A 77 1.56 -6.09 19.93
C PRO A 77 0.13 -5.66 19.62
N ASP A 78 -0.75 -5.69 20.60
CA ASP A 78 -2.16 -5.34 20.41
C ASP A 78 -2.35 -3.92 19.90
N ARG A 79 -1.46 -3.03 20.33
CA ARG A 79 -1.47 -1.62 19.91
C ARG A 79 -0.06 -1.14 19.66
N LEU A 80 0.08 -0.34 18.62
CA LEU A 80 1.31 0.35 18.30
C LEU A 80 1.04 1.86 18.37
N LEU A 81 1.78 2.56 19.21
CA LEU A 81 1.60 4.00 19.44
C LEU A 81 0.16 4.38 19.87
N GLY A 82 -0.51 3.47 20.57
CA GLY A 82 -1.89 3.69 21.02
C GLY A 82 -2.97 3.38 19.98
N LEU A 83 -2.58 3.05 18.76
CA LEU A 83 -3.50 2.71 17.67
C LEU A 83 -3.59 1.19 17.48
N SER A 84 -4.76 0.71 17.11
CA SER A 84 -4.92 -0.67 16.66
C SER A 84 -4.33 -0.84 15.26
N TRP A 85 -3.95 -2.08 14.91
CA TRP A 85 -3.42 -2.37 13.57
C TRP A 85 -4.37 -1.97 12.45
N THR A 86 -5.67 -2.14 12.67
CA THR A 86 -6.70 -1.71 11.70
C THR A 86 -6.67 -0.20 11.46
N GLN A 87 -6.49 0.58 12.52
CA GLN A 87 -6.37 2.04 12.40
C GLN A 87 -5.07 2.44 11.69
N ILE A 88 -3.98 1.73 12.00
CA ILE A 88 -2.69 1.95 11.33
C ILE A 88 -2.81 1.65 9.84
N ASP A 89 -3.42 0.52 9.48
CA ASP A 89 -3.64 0.16 8.07
C ASP A 89 -4.47 1.21 7.33
N LEU A 90 -5.50 1.74 7.99
CA LEU A 90 -6.34 2.79 7.41
C LEU A 90 -5.54 4.06 7.12
N VAL A 91 -4.75 4.49 8.09
CA VAL A 91 -3.89 5.69 7.94
C VAL A 91 -2.85 5.48 6.84
N LEU A 92 -2.19 4.33 6.83
CA LEU A 92 -1.17 4.01 5.83
C LEU A 92 -1.77 3.91 4.42
N GLY A 93 -2.90 3.23 4.27
CA GLY A 93 -3.59 3.11 2.98
C GLY A 93 -4.07 4.46 2.45
N PHE A 94 -4.59 5.30 3.33
CA PHE A 94 -5.01 6.65 3.00
C PHE A 94 -3.83 7.52 2.56
N GLN A 95 -2.73 7.47 3.31
CA GLN A 95 -1.50 8.21 2.99
C GLN A 95 -0.93 7.77 1.63
N ALA A 96 -0.82 6.46 1.39
CA ALA A 96 -0.32 5.94 0.13
C ALA A 96 -1.19 6.41 -1.05
N THR A 97 -2.52 6.38 -0.89
CA THR A 97 -3.46 6.82 -1.92
C THR A 97 -3.29 8.30 -2.22
N ILE A 98 -3.20 9.16 -1.19
CA ILE A 98 -3.01 10.60 -1.37
C ILE A 98 -1.69 10.89 -2.07
N MET A 99 -0.61 10.22 -1.66
CA MET A 99 0.70 10.42 -2.29
C MET A 99 0.68 10.04 -3.78
N MET A 100 0.03 8.93 -4.12
CA MET A 100 -0.09 8.51 -5.51
C MET A 100 -0.98 9.46 -6.32
N LEU A 101 -2.07 9.95 -5.74
CA LEU A 101 -2.94 10.94 -6.39
C LEU A 101 -2.22 12.28 -6.60
N ALA A 102 -1.51 12.74 -5.59
CA ALA A 102 -0.72 13.98 -5.69
C ALA A 102 0.30 13.88 -6.82
N PHE A 103 0.97 12.72 -6.94
CA PHE A 103 1.92 12.50 -8.01
C PHE A 103 1.24 12.42 -9.38
N LEU A 104 0.05 11.84 -9.45
CA LEU A 104 -0.72 11.76 -10.70
C LEU A 104 -1.11 13.16 -11.20
N ILE A 105 -1.47 14.07 -10.29
CA ILE A 105 -1.88 15.44 -10.63
C ILE A 105 -0.66 16.32 -10.95
N GLN A 106 0.49 16.01 -10.37
CA GLN A 106 1.71 16.79 -10.58
C GLN A 106 2.11 16.79 -12.06
N ASP A 107 2.40 17.98 -12.59
CA ASP A 107 2.97 18.11 -13.94
C ASP A 107 4.44 17.72 -13.90
N THR A 108 4.76 16.57 -14.47
CA THR A 108 6.12 16.01 -14.45
C THR A 108 6.87 16.23 -15.77
N LYS A 109 6.37 17.10 -16.64
CA LYS A 109 7.06 17.37 -17.91
C LYS A 109 8.53 17.75 -17.71
N PRO A 110 9.44 17.25 -18.52
CA PRO A 110 9.25 16.47 -19.75
C PRO A 110 9.09 14.95 -19.55
N LEU A 111 8.82 14.48 -18.32
CA LEU A 111 8.70 13.06 -18.03
C LEU A 111 7.27 12.56 -18.27
N ASP A 112 7.15 11.50 -19.05
CA ASP A 112 5.86 10.80 -19.24
C ASP A 112 5.62 9.82 -18.09
N LYS A 113 4.37 9.75 -17.64
CA LYS A 113 3.96 8.83 -16.58
C LYS A 113 3.98 7.39 -17.10
N GLY A 114 4.69 6.51 -16.39
CA GLY A 114 4.82 5.11 -16.73
C GLY A 114 3.66 4.25 -16.20
N ILE A 115 3.59 3.03 -16.69
CA ILE A 115 2.57 2.06 -16.26
C ILE A 115 2.69 1.72 -14.77
N GLY A 116 3.91 1.75 -14.21
CA GLY A 116 4.15 1.50 -12.79
C GLY A 116 3.41 2.46 -11.89
N LEU A 117 3.32 3.74 -12.27
CA LEU A 117 2.57 4.75 -11.53
C LEU A 117 1.10 4.39 -11.41
N TYR A 118 0.47 4.02 -12.54
CA TYR A 118 -0.96 3.68 -12.56
C TYR A 118 -1.25 2.41 -11.76
N LEU A 119 -0.39 1.39 -11.87
CA LEU A 119 -0.52 0.17 -11.09
C LEU A 119 -0.33 0.42 -9.59
N MET A 120 0.63 1.27 -9.22
CA MET A 120 0.82 1.65 -7.82
C MET A 120 -0.38 2.44 -7.28
N LEU A 121 -0.97 3.31 -8.09
CA LEU A 121 -2.18 4.04 -7.70
C LEU A 121 -3.34 3.07 -7.45
N LEU A 122 -3.57 2.14 -8.36
CA LEU A 122 -4.62 1.12 -8.18
C LEU A 122 -4.36 0.26 -6.94
N ALA A 123 -3.11 -0.14 -6.72
CA ALA A 123 -2.74 -0.90 -5.54
C ALA A 123 -2.93 -0.09 -4.25
N ALA A 124 -2.60 1.21 -4.24
CA ALA A 124 -2.82 2.08 -3.10
C ALA A 124 -4.31 2.20 -2.76
N ILE A 125 -5.16 2.38 -3.76
CA ILE A 125 -6.61 2.40 -3.58
C ILE A 125 -7.10 1.05 -3.03
N ALA A 126 -6.58 -0.05 -3.55
CA ALA A 126 -6.92 -1.39 -3.06
C ALA A 126 -6.48 -1.61 -1.60
N LEU A 127 -5.31 -1.10 -1.20
CA LEU A 127 -4.87 -1.12 0.20
C LEU A 127 -5.83 -0.36 1.10
N LEU A 128 -6.27 0.82 0.67
CA LEU A 128 -7.22 1.64 1.42
C LEU A 128 -8.57 0.91 1.54
N VAL A 129 -9.07 0.34 0.45
CA VAL A 129 -10.32 -0.44 0.46
C VAL A 129 -10.17 -1.65 1.38
N GLY A 130 -9.06 -2.37 1.33
CA GLY A 130 -8.78 -3.48 2.22
C GLY A 130 -8.77 -3.08 3.68
N ALA A 131 -8.18 -1.93 4.01
CA ALA A 131 -8.17 -1.40 5.38
C ALA A 131 -9.60 -1.05 5.87
N VAL A 132 -10.42 -0.45 5.00
CA VAL A 132 -11.82 -0.15 5.33
C VAL A 132 -12.63 -1.43 5.54
N LEU A 133 -12.45 -2.42 4.66
CA LEU A 133 -13.11 -3.73 4.81
C LEU A 133 -12.69 -4.40 6.12
N ARG A 134 -11.44 -4.30 6.48
CA ARG A 134 -10.92 -4.86 7.73
C ARG A 134 -11.58 -4.23 8.95
N MET A 135 -11.85 -2.92 8.91
CA MET A 135 -12.62 -2.25 9.95
C MET A 135 -14.05 -2.79 10.04
N GLN A 136 -14.68 -3.03 8.90
CA GLN A 136 -16.07 -3.53 8.84
C GLN A 136 -16.18 -4.99 9.28
N GLU A 137 -15.14 -5.79 9.07
CA GLU A 137 -15.11 -7.19 9.46
C GLU A 137 -14.87 -7.39 10.96
N GLN A 138 -14.47 -6.36 11.70
CA GLN A 138 -14.34 -6.45 13.14
C GLN A 138 -15.72 -6.64 13.78
N PRO A 139 -15.88 -7.67 14.65
CA PRO A 139 -17.16 -7.88 15.29
C PRO A 139 -17.52 -6.68 16.17
N SER A 140 -18.81 -6.31 16.16
CA SER A 140 -19.32 -5.17 16.92
C SER A 140 -19.11 -5.27 18.43
N GLY A 141 -18.89 -6.50 18.95
CA GLY A 141 -18.56 -6.73 20.36
C GLY A 141 -17.13 -6.38 20.75
N SER A 142 -16.26 -6.07 19.78
CA SER A 142 -14.88 -5.65 20.02
C SER A 142 -14.71 -4.13 20.03
N ALA A 143 -15.80 -3.39 20.11
CA ALA A 143 -15.73 -1.95 20.28
C ALA A 143 -14.87 -1.61 21.49
N PRO A 144 -13.92 -0.66 21.39
CA PRO A 144 -13.14 -0.27 22.55
C PRO A 144 -14.08 0.21 23.65
N PRO A 145 -13.78 -0.11 24.92
CA PRO A 145 -14.60 0.39 26.00
C PRO A 145 -14.67 1.92 25.90
N ALA A 146 -15.86 2.45 26.07
CA ALA A 146 -16.06 3.90 26.08
C ALA A 146 -15.13 4.51 27.12
N LEU A 147 -14.34 5.45 26.69
CA LEU A 147 -13.43 6.17 27.56
C LEU A 147 -14.23 7.05 28.54
#